data_c02facf67d7c0cc56c30e773fef5ba29
#
_entry.id   c02facf67d7c0cc56c30e773fef5ba29
#
_cell.length_a   1.000
_cell.length_b   1.000
_cell.length_c   1.000
_cell.angle_alpha   90.00
_cell.angle_beta   90.00
_cell.angle_gamma   90.00
#
_symmetry.space_group_name_H-M   'P 1'
#
loop_
_entity.id
_entity.type
_entity.pdbx_description
1 polymer ?
#
loop_
_entity_poly.entity_id
_entity_poly.type
_entity_poly.pdbx_seq_one_letter_code
_entity_poly.pdbx_strand_id
1 'polypeptide(L)'
;AANHSLSDIIAVKSKPIAALMMLQLPFSNIDINSRDLEQVLCGAKEIFDRHNCIINGGHTMIGKDSDPVIGFTVTGESKLKENKNKKSYKIKNNDILVLTEKIGSGIIFSGINNDMIDSYFQKDVITQMTNGNFLFGNISEKLNILSMTDITGFGLVNHLLNLIKRDKNKTGLTIFPEKIPIFNGVKEAIDKGVKSSLFESNYNTAINSIIYDRQKKSIDEILYDPQTVGGLAFIVPKEEKEKQYAILKKHKINFFEIGYVNNLNNQIKIM
;
A
#
# COMPACT_ATOMS: atom_id res chain seq x y z
N ALA A 1 -6.22 10.38 2.44
CA ALA A 1 -4.94 11.13 2.35
C ALA A 1 -4.05 10.84 3.58
N ALA A 2 -4.50 11.08 4.83
CA ALA A 2 -3.68 10.91 6.04
C ALA A 2 -3.08 9.49 6.18
N ASN A 3 -3.91 8.43 6.11
CA ASN A 3 -3.42 7.05 6.15
C ASN A 3 -2.48 6.70 4.99
N HIS A 4 -2.68 7.30 3.82
CA HIS A 4 -1.82 7.10 2.65
C HIS A 4 -0.40 7.63 2.92
N SER A 5 -0.29 8.86 3.44
CA SER A 5 1.01 9.45 3.77
C SER A 5 1.72 8.79 4.97
N LEU A 6 0.97 8.21 5.90
CA LEU A 6 1.52 7.44 7.02
C LEU A 6 2.06 6.06 6.59
N SER A 7 1.56 5.52 5.48
CA SER A 7 1.93 4.19 4.99
C SER A 7 3.43 4.08 4.69
N ASP A 8 4.01 5.08 4.05
CA ASP A 8 5.46 5.16 3.77
C ASP A 8 6.30 5.11 5.04
N ILE A 9 5.88 5.87 6.08
CA ILE A 9 6.57 5.91 7.38
C ILE A 9 6.54 4.54 8.06
N ILE A 10 5.39 3.85 7.98
CA ILE A 10 5.23 2.49 8.54
C ILE A 10 6.09 1.49 7.76
N ALA A 11 6.13 1.61 6.41
CA ALA A 11 6.90 0.72 5.55
C ALA A 11 8.41 0.76 5.84
N VAL A 12 8.92 1.89 6.32
CA VAL A 12 10.33 2.01 6.75
C VAL A 12 10.52 1.78 8.25
N LYS A 13 9.51 1.27 8.96
CA LYS A 13 9.52 1.00 10.41
C LYS A 13 9.89 2.24 11.24
N SER A 14 9.52 3.42 10.77
CA SER A 14 9.71 4.68 11.48
C SER A 14 8.48 5.08 12.28
N LYS A 15 8.66 5.89 13.29
CA LYS A 15 7.57 6.46 14.09
C LYS A 15 7.22 7.84 13.49
N PRO A 16 5.98 8.09 13.06
CA PRO A 16 5.59 9.42 12.63
C PRO A 16 5.65 10.40 13.82
N ILE A 17 6.07 11.63 13.57
CA ILE A 17 6.21 12.67 14.60
C ILE A 17 5.33 13.87 14.27
N ALA A 18 5.44 14.37 13.04
CA ALA A 18 4.74 15.58 12.62
C ALA A 18 4.29 15.48 11.17
N ALA A 19 3.20 16.15 10.87
CA ALA A 19 2.65 16.29 9.53
C ALA A 19 2.43 17.76 9.18
N LEU A 20 2.62 18.10 7.91
CA LEU A 20 2.20 19.35 7.29
C LEU A 20 1.08 19.03 6.30
N MET A 21 0.01 19.83 6.33
CA MET A 21 -1.14 19.67 5.45
C MET A 21 -1.10 20.69 4.31
N MET A 22 -1.31 20.24 3.09
CA MET A 22 -1.65 21.07 1.94
C MET A 22 -3.11 20.82 1.59
N LEU A 23 -3.93 21.87 1.62
CA LEU A 23 -5.35 21.80 1.32
C LEU A 23 -5.74 22.87 0.31
N GLN A 24 -6.29 22.45 -0.81
CA GLN A 24 -7.00 23.31 -1.73
C GLN A 24 -8.50 23.05 -1.59
N LEU A 25 -9.26 24.07 -1.26
CA LEU A 25 -10.72 24.02 -1.26
C LEU A 25 -11.25 24.62 -2.57
N PRO A 26 -12.41 24.15 -3.06
CA PRO A 26 -13.05 24.75 -4.20
C PRO A 26 -13.49 26.18 -3.89
N PHE A 27 -13.63 27.00 -4.93
CA PHE A 27 -14.19 28.35 -4.78
C PHE A 27 -15.66 28.26 -4.33
N SER A 28 -15.95 28.77 -3.13
CA SER A 28 -17.28 28.77 -2.53
C SER A 28 -17.41 29.93 -1.53
N ASN A 29 -18.58 30.06 -0.89
CA ASN A 29 -18.76 31.05 0.18
C ASN A 29 -17.94 30.66 1.43
N ILE A 30 -17.74 31.65 2.32
CA ILE A 30 -16.88 31.48 3.50
C ILE A 30 -17.39 30.41 4.47
N ASP A 31 -18.71 30.28 4.62
CA ASP A 31 -19.31 29.34 5.56
C ASP A 31 -19.12 27.88 5.09
N ILE A 32 -19.29 27.63 3.80
CA ILE A 32 -19.03 26.30 3.20
C ILE A 32 -17.55 25.94 3.33
N ASN A 33 -16.66 26.85 2.95
CA ASN A 33 -15.22 26.61 3.04
C ASN A 33 -14.76 26.39 4.50
N SER A 34 -15.32 27.13 5.45
CA SER A 34 -15.01 26.96 6.87
C SER A 34 -15.45 25.59 7.39
N ARG A 35 -16.66 25.16 7.05
CA ARG A 35 -17.19 23.84 7.39
C ARG A 35 -16.34 22.72 6.78
N ASP A 36 -16.01 22.83 5.51
CA ASP A 36 -15.26 21.80 4.79
C ASP A 36 -13.81 21.71 5.31
N LEU A 37 -13.18 22.84 5.62
CA LEU A 37 -11.88 22.89 6.28
C LEU A 37 -11.93 22.18 7.65
N GLU A 38 -12.94 22.47 8.47
CA GLU A 38 -13.10 21.86 9.78
C GLU A 38 -13.26 20.35 9.69
N GLN A 39 -14.11 19.85 8.76
CA GLN A 39 -14.31 18.42 8.56
C GLN A 39 -13.03 17.70 8.11
N VAL A 40 -12.27 18.32 7.19
CA VAL A 40 -10.98 17.76 6.74
C VAL A 40 -9.97 17.71 7.88
N LEU A 41 -9.88 18.79 8.67
CA LEU A 41 -8.98 18.85 9.83
C LEU A 41 -9.35 17.84 10.91
N CYS A 42 -10.65 17.70 11.22
CA CYS A 42 -11.14 16.72 12.20
C CYS A 42 -10.78 15.28 11.76
N GLY A 43 -11.06 14.91 10.50
CA GLY A 43 -10.73 13.60 9.98
C GLY A 43 -9.22 13.33 9.93
N ALA A 44 -8.42 14.31 9.53
CA ALA A 44 -6.98 14.21 9.55
C ALA A 44 -6.43 14.06 10.97
N LYS A 45 -6.91 14.90 11.91
CA LYS A 45 -6.50 14.86 13.31
C LYS A 45 -6.80 13.50 13.95
N GLU A 46 -7.98 12.93 13.71
CA GLU A 46 -8.33 11.60 14.22
C GLU A 46 -7.29 10.55 13.82
N ILE A 47 -6.86 10.55 12.56
CA ILE A 47 -5.87 9.57 12.06
C ILE A 47 -4.49 9.86 12.65
N PHE A 48 -4.01 11.10 12.62
CA PHE A 48 -2.68 11.43 13.11
C PHE A 48 -2.54 11.23 14.62
N ASP A 49 -3.60 11.54 15.40
CA ASP A 49 -3.62 11.33 16.85
C ASP A 49 -3.47 9.84 17.21
N ARG A 50 -4.08 8.92 16.47
CA ARG A 50 -3.90 7.47 16.64
C ARG A 50 -2.42 7.06 16.56
N HIS A 51 -1.63 7.77 15.77
CA HIS A 51 -0.20 7.53 15.58
C HIS A 51 0.69 8.38 16.51
N ASN A 52 0.12 9.18 17.41
CA ASN A 52 0.81 10.21 18.20
C ASN A 52 1.65 11.15 17.28
N CYS A 53 1.10 11.52 16.15
CA CYS A 53 1.69 12.41 15.15
C CYS A 53 0.94 13.76 15.20
N ILE A 54 1.69 14.85 15.27
CA ILE A 54 1.09 16.18 15.41
C ILE A 54 0.94 16.82 14.02
N ILE A 55 -0.22 17.37 13.69
CA ILE A 55 -0.35 18.30 12.56
C ILE A 55 0.27 19.62 12.99
N ASN A 56 1.48 19.92 12.55
CA ASN A 56 2.28 21.05 13.01
C ASN A 56 2.15 22.31 12.14
N GLY A 57 1.32 22.25 11.11
CA GLY A 57 1.06 23.38 10.21
C GLY A 57 0.67 22.91 8.82
N GLY A 58 0.80 23.82 7.87
CA GLY A 58 0.46 23.56 6.49
C GLY A 58 0.06 24.82 5.76
N HIS A 59 -0.65 24.65 4.65
CA HIS A 59 -1.18 25.74 3.85
C HIS A 59 -2.55 25.40 3.31
N THR A 60 -3.49 26.35 3.42
CA THR A 60 -4.85 26.26 2.85
C THR A 60 -4.99 27.32 1.77
N MET A 61 -5.50 26.92 0.61
CA MET A 61 -5.74 27.81 -0.52
C MET A 61 -7.13 27.56 -1.10
N ILE A 62 -7.64 28.55 -1.82
CA ILE A 62 -8.89 28.45 -2.59
C ILE A 62 -8.50 28.26 -4.07
N GLY A 63 -8.93 27.15 -4.66
CA GLY A 63 -8.73 26.83 -6.07
C GLY A 63 -9.92 27.19 -6.93
N LYS A 64 -9.74 27.16 -8.25
CA LYS A 64 -10.82 27.36 -9.21
C LYS A 64 -11.58 26.07 -9.54
N ASP A 65 -10.99 24.93 -9.22
CA ASP A 65 -11.56 23.62 -9.49
C ASP A 65 -12.69 23.28 -8.49
N SER A 66 -13.60 22.43 -8.92
CA SER A 66 -14.76 22.03 -8.12
C SER A 66 -14.41 21.03 -7.00
N ASP A 67 -13.26 20.35 -7.10
CA ASP A 67 -12.88 19.29 -6.19
C ASP A 67 -11.80 19.73 -5.19
N PRO A 68 -11.89 19.32 -3.91
CA PRO A 68 -10.84 19.58 -2.95
C PRO A 68 -9.60 18.73 -3.25
N VAL A 69 -8.41 19.31 -3.07
CA VAL A 69 -7.12 18.60 -3.14
C VAL A 69 -6.48 18.58 -1.76
N ILE A 70 -6.19 17.38 -1.24
CA ILE A 70 -5.65 17.20 0.10
C ILE A 70 -4.37 16.36 0.03
N GLY A 71 -3.28 16.88 0.58
CA GLY A 71 -2.01 16.20 0.72
C GLY A 71 -1.38 16.40 2.09
N PHE A 72 -0.52 15.47 2.49
CA PHE A 72 0.26 15.57 3.72
C PHE A 72 1.71 15.24 3.45
N THR A 73 2.62 15.99 4.07
CA THR A 73 4.03 15.62 4.23
C THR A 73 4.23 15.17 5.66
N VAL A 74 4.66 13.92 5.85
CA VAL A 74 4.86 13.34 7.19
C VAL A 74 6.34 13.17 7.47
N THR A 75 6.78 13.67 8.62
CA THR A 75 8.13 13.45 9.15
C THR A 75 8.07 12.34 10.20
N GLY A 76 9.00 11.39 10.09
CA GLY A 76 9.12 10.29 11.04
C GLY A 76 10.53 10.15 11.61
N GLU A 77 10.63 9.58 12.80
CA GLU A 77 11.89 9.22 13.44
C GLU A 77 12.19 7.74 13.17
N SER A 78 13.34 7.48 12.57
CA SER A 78 13.81 6.10 12.40
C SER A 78 14.33 5.57 13.73
N LYS A 79 13.73 4.49 14.21
CA LYS A 79 14.24 3.73 15.37
C LYS A 79 15.39 2.79 14.99
N LEU A 80 15.76 2.76 13.74
CA LEU A 80 16.97 2.05 13.30
C LEU A 80 18.19 2.75 13.89
N LYS A 81 18.42 2.61 15.20
CA LYS A 81 19.77 2.77 15.71
C LYS A 81 20.64 1.86 14.84
N GLU A 82 21.73 2.38 14.31
CA GLU A 82 22.78 1.58 13.71
C GLU A 82 23.26 0.55 14.75
N ASN A 83 22.51 -0.51 14.94
CA ASN A 83 22.97 -1.65 15.67
C ASN A 83 23.99 -2.34 14.76
N LYS A 84 25.24 -1.84 14.82
CA LYS A 84 26.42 -2.44 14.17
C LYS A 84 26.54 -3.96 14.44
N ASN A 85 25.80 -4.48 15.42
CA ASN A 85 25.77 -5.88 15.81
C ASN A 85 24.51 -6.65 15.33
N LYS A 86 23.50 -6.03 14.70
CA LYS A 86 22.45 -6.80 14.03
C LYS A 86 23.10 -7.46 12.83
N LYS A 87 23.24 -8.80 12.88
CA LYS A 87 23.49 -9.62 11.69
C LYS A 87 22.54 -9.11 10.63
N SER A 88 23.08 -8.50 9.58
CA SER A 88 22.31 -8.14 8.39
C SER A 88 21.75 -9.45 7.86
N TYR A 89 20.52 -9.76 8.18
CA TYR A 89 19.85 -10.92 7.58
C TYR A 89 19.73 -10.60 6.09
N LYS A 90 20.51 -11.33 5.30
CA LYS A 90 20.43 -11.25 3.83
C LYS A 90 19.18 -11.99 3.40
N ILE A 91 18.47 -11.40 2.45
CA ILE A 91 17.37 -12.08 1.75
C ILE A 91 17.96 -13.31 1.05
N LYS A 92 17.28 -14.45 1.21
CA LYS A 92 17.71 -15.75 0.67
C LYS A 92 16.63 -16.33 -0.23
N ASN A 93 17.03 -17.25 -1.08
CA ASN A 93 16.11 -18.05 -1.86
C ASN A 93 15.12 -18.79 -0.93
N ASN A 94 13.85 -18.83 -1.30
CA ASN A 94 12.71 -19.36 -0.56
C ASN A 94 12.29 -18.59 0.70
N ASP A 95 12.83 -17.41 0.99
CA ASP A 95 12.22 -16.51 1.97
C ASP A 95 10.81 -16.12 1.51
N ILE A 96 9.91 -15.95 2.46
CA ILE A 96 8.47 -15.86 2.18
C ILE A 96 8.05 -14.42 1.92
N LEU A 97 7.29 -14.20 0.84
CA LEU A 97 6.66 -12.94 0.52
C LEU A 97 5.22 -12.92 1.06
N VAL A 98 4.94 -11.92 1.88
CA VAL A 98 3.65 -11.73 2.56
C VAL A 98 3.04 -10.40 2.14
N LEU A 99 1.72 -10.38 1.95
CA LEU A 99 0.89 -9.18 1.75
C LEU A 99 -0.14 -9.10 2.89
N THR A 100 -0.42 -7.89 3.42
CA THR A 100 -1.36 -7.76 4.54
C THR A 100 -2.81 -7.59 4.11
N GLU A 101 -3.15 -6.66 3.26
CA GLU A 101 -4.52 -6.27 2.98
C GLU A 101 -4.96 -6.64 1.55
N LYS A 102 -6.24 -6.50 1.25
CA LYS A 102 -6.80 -6.67 -0.10
C LYS A 102 -6.30 -5.60 -1.04
N ILE A 103 -6.22 -5.92 -2.34
CA ILE A 103 -5.94 -4.98 -3.42
C ILE A 103 -7.10 -4.91 -4.41
N GLY A 104 -7.08 -3.88 -5.29
CA GLY A 104 -8.10 -3.64 -6.32
C GLY A 104 -8.87 -2.34 -6.11
N SER A 105 -8.40 -1.43 -5.26
CA SER A 105 -9.09 -0.16 -5.00
C SER A 105 -9.22 0.71 -6.25
N GLY A 106 -8.20 0.76 -7.11
CA GLY A 106 -8.25 1.52 -8.35
C GLY A 106 -9.30 1.00 -9.31
N ILE A 107 -9.34 -0.32 -9.52
CA ILE A 107 -10.35 -0.98 -10.36
C ILE A 107 -11.77 -0.74 -9.82
N ILE A 108 -11.99 -0.87 -8.50
CA ILE A 108 -13.32 -0.66 -7.90
C ILE A 108 -13.80 0.77 -8.15
N PHE A 109 -12.99 1.79 -7.81
CA PHE A 109 -13.39 3.17 -8.03
C PHE A 109 -13.56 3.52 -9.51
N SER A 110 -12.69 3.01 -10.37
CA SER A 110 -12.84 3.20 -11.82
C SER A 110 -14.13 2.58 -12.34
N GLY A 111 -14.46 1.37 -11.89
CA GLY A 111 -15.68 0.68 -12.30
C GLY A 111 -16.95 1.38 -11.83
N ILE A 112 -16.97 1.92 -10.62
CA ILE A 112 -18.08 2.71 -10.08
C ILE A 112 -18.22 4.05 -10.83
N ASN A 113 -17.13 4.77 -11.02
CA ASN A 113 -17.14 6.07 -11.70
C ASN A 113 -17.60 5.99 -13.17
N ASN A 114 -17.48 4.81 -13.78
CA ASN A 114 -17.94 4.55 -15.14
C ASN A 114 -19.28 3.77 -15.20
N ASP A 115 -20.00 3.66 -14.08
CA ASP A 115 -21.28 2.95 -13.96
C ASP A 115 -21.23 1.48 -14.42
N MET A 116 -20.05 0.84 -14.30
CA MET A 116 -19.85 -0.54 -14.76
C MET A 116 -20.10 -1.58 -13.66
N ILE A 117 -19.93 -1.20 -12.39
CA ILE A 117 -20.18 -2.06 -11.22
C ILE A 117 -20.94 -1.31 -10.13
N ASP A 118 -21.58 -2.08 -9.23
CA ASP A 118 -22.38 -1.53 -8.14
C ASP A 118 -21.51 -0.72 -7.14
N SER A 119 -21.98 0.47 -6.76
CA SER A 119 -21.35 1.34 -5.77
C SER A 119 -21.22 0.70 -4.39
N TYR A 120 -22.00 -0.33 -4.08
CA TYR A 120 -21.88 -1.10 -2.84
C TYR A 120 -20.46 -1.64 -2.61
N PHE A 121 -19.74 -2.00 -3.65
CA PHE A 121 -18.40 -2.57 -3.56
C PHE A 121 -17.36 -1.59 -2.95
N GLN A 122 -17.61 -0.28 -2.98
CA GLN A 122 -16.69 0.70 -2.36
C GLN A 122 -16.63 0.60 -0.83
N LYS A 123 -17.63 0.03 -0.17
CA LYS A 123 -17.72 0.02 1.30
C LYS A 123 -16.51 -0.65 1.95
N ASP A 124 -16.12 -1.84 1.48
CA ASP A 124 -14.95 -2.55 2.02
C ASP A 124 -13.66 -1.79 1.74
N VAL A 125 -13.54 -1.19 0.54
CA VAL A 125 -12.39 -0.38 0.14
C VAL A 125 -12.24 0.82 1.07
N ILE A 126 -13.30 1.60 1.28
CA ILE A 126 -13.30 2.77 2.18
C ILE A 126 -12.97 2.34 3.61
N THR A 127 -13.52 1.23 4.08
CA THR A 127 -13.21 0.70 5.42
C THR A 127 -11.72 0.39 5.56
N GLN A 128 -11.10 -0.27 4.60
CA GLN A 128 -9.66 -0.53 4.61
C GLN A 128 -8.86 0.77 4.56
N MET A 129 -9.24 1.72 3.70
CA MET A 129 -8.57 3.01 3.56
C MET A 129 -8.63 3.85 4.84
N THR A 130 -9.74 3.79 5.58
CA THR A 130 -9.91 4.53 6.85
C THR A 130 -9.18 3.86 8.02
N ASN A 131 -9.04 2.54 8.03
CA ASN A 131 -8.26 1.82 9.03
C ASN A 131 -6.75 1.98 8.82
N GLY A 132 -6.29 2.01 7.57
CA GLY A 132 -4.88 2.10 7.21
C GLY A 132 -4.03 0.96 7.78
N ASN A 133 -2.73 1.20 7.87
CA ASN A 133 -1.76 0.22 8.36
C ASN A 133 -1.41 0.39 9.86
N PHE A 134 -2.27 1.07 10.65
CA PHE A 134 -2.01 1.43 12.05
C PHE A 134 -1.67 0.22 12.93
N LEU A 135 -2.48 -0.84 12.88
CA LEU A 135 -2.26 -2.02 13.71
C LEU A 135 -0.91 -2.69 13.39
N PHE A 136 -0.53 -2.75 12.12
CA PHE A 136 0.76 -3.27 11.71
C PHE A 136 1.92 -2.39 12.20
N GLY A 137 1.79 -1.08 12.09
CA GLY A 137 2.79 -0.12 12.58
C GLY A 137 3.17 -0.36 14.04
N ASN A 138 2.17 -0.64 14.89
CA ASN A 138 2.38 -0.89 16.32
C ASN A 138 3.15 -2.17 16.64
N ILE A 139 3.22 -3.11 15.71
CA ILE A 139 3.88 -4.40 15.94
C ILE A 139 5.09 -4.65 15.03
N SER A 140 5.33 -3.78 14.09
CA SER A 140 6.37 -3.96 13.06
C SER A 140 7.77 -4.23 13.64
N GLU A 141 8.07 -3.70 14.82
CA GLU A 141 9.34 -3.93 15.53
C GLU A 141 9.47 -5.35 16.10
N LYS A 142 8.35 -6.02 16.39
CA LYS A 142 8.32 -7.39 16.89
C LYS A 142 8.54 -8.43 15.80
N LEU A 143 8.43 -8.00 14.54
CA LEU A 143 8.55 -8.85 13.38
C LEU A 143 9.98 -8.82 12.83
N ASN A 144 10.52 -10.00 12.51
CA ASN A 144 11.77 -10.13 11.78
C ASN A 144 11.49 -9.99 10.28
N ILE A 145 11.41 -8.75 9.80
CA ILE A 145 11.16 -8.41 8.39
C ILE A 145 12.49 -8.06 7.74
N LEU A 146 12.81 -8.72 6.64
CA LEU A 146 14.03 -8.53 5.86
C LEU A 146 13.96 -7.30 4.95
N SER A 147 12.81 -7.10 4.32
CA SER A 147 12.51 -5.96 3.47
C SER A 147 11.01 -5.73 3.45
N MET A 148 10.57 -4.48 3.30
CA MET A 148 9.15 -4.09 3.31
C MET A 148 8.90 -2.88 2.43
N THR A 149 7.72 -2.84 1.85
CA THR A 149 7.16 -1.68 1.13
C THR A 149 5.66 -1.61 1.38
N ASP A 150 5.06 -0.44 1.30
CA ASP A 150 3.62 -0.29 1.15
C ASP A 150 3.21 -0.44 -0.31
N ILE A 151 1.93 -0.71 -0.55
CA ILE A 151 1.39 -0.88 -1.89
C ILE A 151 0.48 0.30 -2.19
N THR A 152 0.90 1.14 -3.12
CA THR A 152 0.22 2.39 -3.47
C THR A 152 0.08 2.58 -4.99
N GLY A 153 0.18 3.78 -5.49
CA GLY A 153 -0.16 4.17 -6.86
C GLY A 153 0.56 3.42 -7.99
N PHE A 154 1.71 2.82 -7.71
CA PHE A 154 2.45 2.04 -8.73
C PHE A 154 1.96 0.60 -8.89
N GLY A 155 0.99 0.16 -8.10
CA GLY A 155 0.50 -1.22 -8.11
C GLY A 155 1.46 -2.23 -7.48
N LEU A 156 0.95 -3.44 -7.21
CA LEU A 156 1.70 -4.46 -6.46
C LEU A 156 3.06 -4.77 -7.09
N VAL A 157 3.08 -5.05 -8.40
CA VAL A 157 4.29 -5.52 -9.09
C VAL A 157 5.40 -4.47 -9.07
N ASN A 158 5.13 -3.20 -9.35
CA ASN A 158 6.17 -2.17 -9.35
C ASN A 158 6.74 -1.93 -7.94
N HIS A 159 5.90 -2.00 -6.90
CA HIS A 159 6.38 -1.94 -5.52
C HIS A 159 7.26 -3.13 -5.17
N LEU A 160 6.90 -4.35 -5.60
CA LEU A 160 7.72 -5.55 -5.41
C LEU A 160 9.04 -5.48 -6.19
N LEU A 161 9.05 -4.96 -7.42
CA LEU A 161 10.28 -4.71 -8.17
C LEU A 161 11.19 -3.73 -7.44
N ASN A 162 10.64 -2.66 -6.88
CA ASN A 162 11.42 -1.71 -6.08
C ASN A 162 11.96 -2.36 -4.79
N LEU A 163 11.20 -3.27 -4.18
CA LEU A 163 11.62 -4.00 -2.99
C LEU A 163 12.88 -4.84 -3.26
N ILE A 164 12.91 -5.61 -4.36
CA ILE A 164 14.03 -6.47 -4.71
C ILE A 164 15.22 -5.72 -5.30
N LYS A 165 15.01 -4.61 -6.01
CA LYS A 165 16.10 -3.76 -6.53
C LYS A 165 16.99 -3.19 -5.43
N ARG A 166 16.47 -3.05 -4.21
CA ARG A 166 17.24 -2.60 -3.04
C ARG A 166 18.16 -3.70 -2.48
N ASP A 167 17.93 -4.97 -2.87
CA ASP A 167 18.76 -6.08 -2.42
C ASP A 167 20.03 -6.21 -3.29
N LYS A 168 21.18 -6.12 -2.63
CA LYS A 168 22.49 -6.26 -3.29
C LYS A 168 22.73 -7.66 -3.89
N ASN A 169 21.99 -8.67 -3.46
CA ASN A 169 22.12 -10.05 -3.93
C ASN A 169 21.40 -10.30 -5.26
N LYS A 170 20.74 -9.27 -5.82
CA LYS A 170 20.02 -9.38 -7.10
C LYS A 170 19.01 -10.53 -7.12
N THR A 171 18.25 -10.67 -6.05
CA THR A 171 17.17 -11.65 -5.94
C THR A 171 16.00 -11.30 -6.88
N GLY A 172 15.10 -12.25 -7.08
CA GLY A 172 13.82 -12.09 -7.74
C GLY A 172 12.69 -12.60 -6.85
N LEU A 173 11.47 -12.56 -7.35
CA LEU A 173 10.30 -13.09 -6.67
C LEU A 173 9.51 -14.05 -7.55
N THR A 174 8.92 -15.04 -6.93
CA THR A 174 7.83 -15.84 -7.52
C THR A 174 6.54 -15.46 -6.81
N ILE A 175 5.50 -15.09 -7.56
CA ILE A 175 4.18 -14.74 -7.02
C ILE A 175 3.09 -15.66 -7.57
N PHE A 176 2.05 -15.87 -6.75
CA PHE A 176 0.88 -16.65 -7.06
C PHE A 176 -0.35 -15.73 -7.07
N PRO A 177 -0.81 -15.25 -8.22
CA PRO A 177 -1.95 -14.31 -8.30
C PRO A 177 -3.21 -14.81 -7.60
N GLU A 178 -3.48 -16.12 -7.61
CA GLU A 178 -4.62 -16.73 -6.96
C GLU A 178 -4.59 -16.68 -5.42
N LYS A 179 -3.40 -16.38 -4.84
CA LYS A 179 -3.25 -16.20 -3.38
C LYS A 179 -3.33 -14.73 -2.96
N ILE A 180 -3.41 -13.82 -3.91
CA ILE A 180 -3.52 -12.39 -3.64
C ILE A 180 -4.96 -12.08 -3.24
N PRO A 181 -5.18 -11.49 -2.04
CA PRO A 181 -6.51 -11.11 -1.63
C PRO A 181 -6.98 -9.89 -2.45
N ILE A 182 -8.19 -9.98 -2.99
CA ILE A 182 -8.81 -8.90 -3.77
C ILE A 182 -10.14 -8.49 -3.15
N PHE A 183 -10.58 -7.26 -3.40
CA PHE A 183 -11.90 -6.80 -2.99
C PHE A 183 -13.00 -7.51 -3.79
N ASN A 184 -14.18 -7.65 -3.18
CA ASN A 184 -15.37 -8.07 -3.90
C ASN A 184 -15.65 -7.05 -5.02
N GLY A 185 -16.14 -7.54 -6.15
CA GLY A 185 -16.38 -6.73 -7.34
C GLY A 185 -15.17 -6.56 -8.28
N VAL A 186 -13.94 -6.79 -7.84
CA VAL A 186 -12.74 -6.67 -8.69
C VAL A 186 -12.81 -7.60 -9.89
N LYS A 187 -13.16 -8.87 -9.67
CA LYS A 187 -13.27 -9.84 -10.78
C LYS A 187 -14.33 -9.41 -11.78
N GLU A 188 -15.53 -9.03 -11.28
CA GLU A 188 -16.61 -8.52 -12.12
C GLU A 188 -16.18 -7.32 -12.96
N ALA A 189 -15.47 -6.36 -12.34
CA ALA A 189 -14.97 -5.18 -13.03
C ALA A 189 -13.96 -5.53 -14.13
N ILE A 190 -13.01 -6.42 -13.84
CA ILE A 190 -12.03 -6.89 -14.84
C ILE A 190 -12.72 -7.63 -15.99
N ASP A 191 -13.69 -8.48 -15.70
CA ASP A 191 -14.44 -9.24 -16.73
C ASP A 191 -15.25 -8.28 -17.64
N LYS A 192 -15.63 -7.10 -17.14
CA LYS A 192 -16.24 -6.00 -17.91
C LYS A 192 -15.22 -5.07 -18.57
N GLY A 193 -13.93 -5.36 -18.48
CA GLY A 193 -12.85 -4.58 -19.12
C GLY A 193 -12.49 -3.29 -18.40
N VAL A 194 -12.87 -3.14 -17.12
CA VAL A 194 -12.52 -1.96 -16.32
C VAL A 194 -11.01 -1.92 -16.06
N LYS A 195 -10.42 -0.78 -16.31
CA LYS A 195 -9.03 -0.44 -15.96
C LYS A 195 -8.99 0.89 -15.23
N SER A 196 -8.07 1.01 -14.29
CA SER A 196 -7.80 2.27 -13.61
C SER A 196 -6.94 3.19 -14.47
N SER A 197 -6.95 4.49 -14.19
CA SER A 197 -6.25 5.52 -14.98
C SER A 197 -4.74 5.30 -15.09
N LEU A 198 -4.10 4.73 -14.06
CA LEU A 198 -2.65 4.47 -14.03
C LEU A 198 -2.27 3.06 -14.52
N PHE A 199 -3.23 2.22 -14.87
CA PHE A 199 -2.97 0.83 -15.26
C PHE A 199 -1.92 0.71 -16.36
N GLU A 200 -2.12 1.39 -17.50
CA GLU A 200 -1.22 1.30 -18.65
C GLU A 200 0.21 1.76 -18.32
N SER A 201 0.34 2.84 -17.56
CA SER A 201 1.64 3.34 -17.12
C SER A 201 2.36 2.33 -16.23
N ASN A 202 1.64 1.75 -15.26
CA ASN A 202 2.17 0.74 -14.34
C ASN A 202 2.56 -0.55 -15.07
N TYR A 203 1.73 -1.00 -16.02
CA TYR A 203 1.99 -2.16 -16.85
C TYR A 203 3.28 -1.98 -17.67
N ASN A 204 3.37 -0.88 -18.42
CA ASN A 204 4.51 -0.58 -19.28
C ASN A 204 5.82 -0.46 -18.50
N THR A 205 5.76 0.03 -17.26
CA THR A 205 6.94 0.13 -16.38
C THR A 205 7.44 -1.24 -15.94
N ALA A 206 6.56 -2.19 -15.71
CA ALA A 206 6.89 -3.49 -15.12
C ALA A 206 7.18 -4.59 -16.14
N ILE A 207 6.54 -4.57 -17.32
CA ILE A 207 6.39 -5.75 -18.18
C ILE A 207 7.71 -6.40 -18.59
N ASN A 208 8.77 -5.62 -18.80
CA ASN A 208 10.10 -6.15 -19.17
C ASN A 208 10.80 -6.91 -18.02
N SER A 209 10.29 -6.78 -16.79
CA SER A 209 10.80 -7.45 -15.59
C SER A 209 9.91 -8.61 -15.12
N ILE A 210 8.88 -8.96 -15.90
CA ILE A 210 7.91 -10.00 -15.56
C ILE A 210 8.07 -11.20 -16.46
N ILE A 211 8.09 -12.38 -15.85
CA ILE A 211 8.11 -13.68 -16.53
C ILE A 211 6.81 -14.40 -16.18
N TYR A 212 5.99 -14.73 -17.17
CA TYR A 212 4.83 -15.59 -16.99
C TYR A 212 5.23 -17.05 -17.24
N ASP A 213 5.06 -17.90 -16.23
CA ASP A 213 5.27 -19.37 -16.34
C ASP A 213 4.01 -20.10 -16.82
N ARG A 214 2.99 -19.37 -17.16
CA ARG A 214 1.70 -19.82 -17.68
C ARG A 214 1.10 -18.79 -18.62
N GLN A 215 0.00 -19.14 -19.28
CA GLN A 215 -0.75 -18.16 -20.05
C GLN A 215 -1.30 -17.05 -19.12
N LYS A 216 -1.13 -15.78 -19.55
CA LYS A 216 -1.66 -14.62 -18.86
C LYS A 216 -3.20 -14.73 -18.77
N LYS A 217 -3.75 -14.45 -17.58
CA LYS A 217 -5.20 -14.41 -17.31
C LYS A 217 -5.65 -12.97 -17.12
N SER A 218 -6.92 -12.68 -17.36
CA SER A 218 -7.48 -11.33 -17.13
C SER A 218 -7.27 -10.86 -15.69
N ILE A 219 -7.42 -11.74 -14.72
CA ILE A 219 -7.22 -11.42 -13.30
C ILE A 219 -5.77 -10.94 -12.99
N ASP A 220 -4.77 -11.23 -13.83
CA ASP A 220 -3.42 -10.76 -13.62
C ASP A 220 -3.31 -9.22 -13.77
N GLU A 221 -4.31 -8.56 -14.34
CA GLU A 221 -4.37 -7.10 -14.44
C GLU A 221 -4.38 -6.41 -13.08
N ILE A 222 -4.88 -7.11 -12.03
CA ILE A 222 -4.86 -6.62 -10.65
C ILE A 222 -3.44 -6.28 -10.14
N LEU A 223 -2.41 -6.94 -10.69
CA LEU A 223 -1.02 -6.74 -10.30
C LEU A 223 -0.50 -5.34 -10.59
N TYR A 224 -1.11 -4.65 -11.55
CA TYR A 224 -0.73 -3.33 -12.03
C TYR A 224 -1.69 -2.23 -11.56
N ASP A 225 -2.78 -2.62 -10.89
CA ASP A 225 -3.78 -1.68 -10.39
C ASP A 225 -3.22 -0.76 -9.31
N PRO A 226 -3.34 0.57 -9.44
CA PRO A 226 -2.94 1.50 -8.39
C PRO A 226 -3.80 1.31 -7.14
N GLN A 227 -3.17 1.40 -5.97
CA GLN A 227 -3.86 1.30 -4.69
C GLN A 227 -3.86 2.63 -3.96
N THR A 228 -4.95 2.94 -3.28
CA THR A 228 -5.00 3.99 -2.28
C THR A 228 -5.07 3.36 -0.90
N VAL A 229 -4.06 3.59 -0.07
CA VAL A 229 -3.93 2.93 1.25
C VAL A 229 -4.01 1.41 1.10
N GLY A 230 -3.22 0.85 0.21
CA GLY A 230 -3.05 -0.60 0.10
C GLY A 230 -2.34 -1.17 1.32
N GLY A 231 -2.21 -2.48 1.36
CA GLY A 231 -1.50 -3.17 2.43
C GLY A 231 0.02 -2.97 2.36
N LEU A 232 0.70 -3.72 3.19
CA LEU A 232 2.16 -3.81 3.21
C LEU A 232 2.60 -5.13 2.61
N ALA A 233 3.59 -5.10 1.73
CA ALA A 233 4.29 -6.28 1.24
C ALA A 233 5.65 -6.39 1.91
N PHE A 234 5.98 -7.56 2.45
CA PHE A 234 7.23 -7.76 3.15
C PHE A 234 7.76 -9.19 3.03
N ILE A 235 9.07 -9.33 3.23
CA ILE A 235 9.78 -10.60 3.18
C ILE A 235 10.16 -11.02 4.58
N VAL A 236 9.84 -12.26 4.95
CA VAL A 236 10.26 -12.89 6.22
C VAL A 236 11.14 -14.10 5.97
N PRO A 237 12.10 -14.40 6.87
CA PRO A 237 12.90 -15.61 6.75
C PRO A 237 12.02 -16.86 6.77
N LYS A 238 12.29 -17.79 5.86
CA LYS A 238 11.56 -19.05 5.76
C LYS A 238 11.58 -19.83 7.10
N GLU A 239 12.72 -19.84 7.75
CA GLU A 239 12.94 -20.58 9.01
C GLU A 239 12.14 -19.99 10.18
N GLU A 240 11.76 -18.71 10.11
CA GLU A 240 11.00 -18.03 11.16
C GLU A 240 9.51 -17.83 10.80
N LYS A 241 9.04 -18.35 9.68
CA LYS A 241 7.69 -18.16 9.15
C LYS A 241 6.61 -18.34 10.24
N GLU A 242 6.59 -19.48 10.90
CA GLU A 242 5.54 -19.82 11.88
C GLU A 242 5.54 -18.84 13.07
N LYS A 243 6.72 -18.44 13.53
CA LYS A 243 6.86 -17.43 14.59
C LYS A 243 6.28 -16.08 14.16
N GLN A 244 6.60 -15.64 12.94
CA GLN A 244 6.09 -14.37 12.42
C GLN A 244 4.56 -14.41 12.26
N TYR A 245 4.02 -15.50 11.73
CA TYR A 245 2.59 -15.70 11.56
C TYR A 245 1.84 -15.75 12.90
N ALA A 246 2.43 -16.35 13.93
CA ALA A 246 1.86 -16.35 15.28
C ALA A 246 1.73 -14.91 15.84
N ILE A 247 2.74 -14.05 15.60
CA ILE A 247 2.70 -12.64 16.01
C ILE A 247 1.58 -11.90 15.25
N LEU A 248 1.49 -12.05 13.94
CA LEU A 248 0.47 -11.40 13.13
C LEU A 248 -0.94 -11.82 13.57
N LYS A 249 -1.19 -13.12 13.75
CA LYS A 249 -2.48 -13.67 14.24
C LYS A 249 -2.84 -13.13 15.63
N LYS A 250 -1.88 -13.11 16.56
CA LYS A 250 -2.09 -12.59 17.93
C LYS A 250 -2.57 -11.13 17.91
N HIS A 251 -2.09 -10.36 16.97
CA HIS A 251 -2.44 -8.94 16.84
C HIS A 251 -3.56 -8.67 15.81
N LYS A 252 -4.25 -9.74 15.35
CA LYS A 252 -5.38 -9.66 14.42
C LYS A 252 -5.03 -8.93 13.10
N ILE A 253 -3.81 -9.09 12.63
CA ILE A 253 -3.39 -8.60 11.32
C ILE A 253 -3.77 -9.63 10.27
N ASN A 254 -4.49 -9.20 9.25
CA ASN A 254 -4.70 -10.01 8.05
C ASN A 254 -3.37 -10.15 7.31
N PHE A 255 -3.06 -11.35 6.84
CA PHE A 255 -1.87 -11.58 6.03
C PHE A 255 -2.05 -12.78 5.11
N PHE A 256 -1.38 -12.72 3.97
CA PHE A 256 -1.46 -13.71 2.91
C PHE A 256 -0.08 -14.00 2.39
N GLU A 257 0.30 -15.26 2.33
CA GLU A 257 1.53 -15.70 1.68
C GLU A 257 1.30 -15.72 0.18
N ILE A 258 1.79 -14.69 -0.51
CA ILE A 258 1.54 -14.50 -1.94
C ILE A 258 2.67 -14.99 -2.83
N GLY A 259 3.80 -15.41 -2.25
CA GLY A 259 4.95 -15.85 -3.02
C GLY A 259 6.18 -16.10 -2.17
N TYR A 260 7.31 -16.18 -2.84
CA TYR A 260 8.62 -16.38 -2.22
C TYR A 260 9.75 -15.76 -3.06
N VAL A 261 10.89 -15.58 -2.43
CA VAL A 261 12.12 -15.10 -3.06
C VAL A 261 12.73 -16.21 -3.92
N ASN A 262 13.16 -15.85 -5.13
CA ASN A 262 13.89 -16.73 -6.05
C ASN A 262 15.23 -16.10 -6.49
N ASN A 263 15.97 -16.80 -7.37
CA ASN A 263 17.27 -16.36 -7.87
C ASN A 263 17.18 -15.67 -9.25
N LEU A 264 15.99 -15.21 -9.66
CA LEU A 264 15.79 -14.48 -10.91
C LEU A 264 16.20 -13.02 -10.71
N ASN A 265 17.33 -12.64 -11.22
CA ASN A 265 17.95 -11.33 -11.10
C ASN A 265 16.99 -10.15 -11.38
N ASN A 266 16.47 -9.54 -10.31
CA ASN A 266 15.54 -8.41 -10.36
C ASN A 266 14.27 -8.61 -11.23
N GLN A 267 13.80 -9.85 -11.33
CA GLN A 267 12.60 -10.20 -12.09
C GLN A 267 11.54 -10.82 -11.19
N ILE A 268 10.30 -10.73 -11.60
CA ILE A 268 9.18 -11.39 -10.94
C ILE A 268 8.59 -12.45 -11.86
N LYS A 269 8.53 -13.68 -11.35
CA LYS A 269 7.91 -14.83 -12.02
C LYS A 269 6.46 -14.95 -11.53
N ILE A 270 5.52 -15.01 -12.46
CA ILE A 270 4.09 -15.23 -12.21
C ILE A 270 3.76 -16.69 -12.55
N MET A 271 3.26 -17.43 -11.54
CA MET A 271 2.91 -18.85 -11.62
C MET A 271 1.44 -19.05 -11.99
#